data_a6f57d3f97f9761a2f40b1c600d375ec
#
_entry.id   a6f57d3f97f9761a2f40b1c600d375ec
#
_cell.length_a   1.000
_cell.length_b   1.000
_cell.length_c   1.000
_cell.angle_alpha   90.00
_cell.angle_beta   90.00
_cell.angle_gamma   90.00
#
_symmetry.space_group_name_H-M   'P 1'
#
loop_
_entity.id
_entity.type
_entity.pdbx_description
1 polymer ?
#
loop_
_entity_poly.entity_id
_entity_poly.type
_entity_poly.pdbx_seq_one_letter_code
_entity_poly.pdbx_strand_id
1 'polypeptide(L)'
;MHSWRDSTKRQYWSYIQKWLHFCVEKHVNPMSPSVSVVLDYLASLFHAGIGYSGHNTARSALSSFVTIKRHGQIGKHNLVNRFMRGIFHLKPSLPRYNFTWNASDLLKYLDKLDNHSLFLKQITLKGVSLLCLLTAQRLQFIHLVEIRNLEFSDDIVKIRIGDILKQSKPGIQLSEIVLNTFVNKNLCTVTCLKRLHYIGAEYGFIRGIQGGGGNTYNGAKFTCKI
;
A
#
# COMPACT_ATOMS: atom_id res chain seq x y z
N MET A 1 4.36 4.88 -21.46
CA MET A 1 4.51 3.90 -20.35
C MET A 1 4.42 4.50 -18.93
N HIS A 2 3.81 5.66 -18.76
CA HIS A 2 3.65 6.30 -17.43
C HIS A 2 2.39 5.87 -16.67
N SER A 3 1.51 5.03 -17.28
CA SER A 3 0.27 4.55 -16.67
C SER A 3 0.46 3.51 -15.55
N TRP A 4 1.63 2.86 -15.48
CA TRP A 4 1.92 1.87 -14.45
C TRP A 4 2.86 2.43 -13.39
N ARG A 5 2.59 2.07 -12.13
CA ARG A 5 3.50 2.36 -11.02
C ARG A 5 4.77 1.53 -11.14
N ASP A 6 5.88 2.03 -10.61
CA ASP A 6 7.19 1.36 -10.72
C ASP A 6 7.21 -0.03 -10.07
N SER A 7 6.46 -0.22 -8.99
CA SER A 7 6.29 -1.55 -8.39
C SER A 7 5.60 -2.54 -9.33
N THR A 8 4.56 -2.08 -10.06
CA THR A 8 3.85 -2.91 -11.06
C THR A 8 4.76 -3.20 -12.25
N LYS A 9 5.51 -2.20 -12.73
CA LYS A 9 6.48 -2.38 -13.81
C LYS A 9 7.50 -3.46 -13.45
N ARG A 10 8.10 -3.40 -12.24
CA ARG A 10 9.07 -4.41 -11.78
C ARG A 10 8.47 -5.81 -11.71
N GLN A 11 7.26 -5.96 -11.16
CA GLN A 11 6.58 -7.25 -11.09
C GLN A 11 6.27 -7.82 -12.47
N TYR A 12 5.72 -7.01 -13.37
CA TYR A 12 5.37 -7.45 -14.72
C TYR A 12 6.60 -7.77 -15.56
N TRP A 13 7.67 -6.96 -15.42
CA TRP A 13 8.89 -7.13 -16.19
C TRP A 13 9.51 -8.53 -16.04
N SER A 14 9.54 -9.07 -14.82
CA SER A 14 10.06 -10.41 -14.58
C SER A 14 9.31 -11.52 -15.35
N TYR A 15 7.98 -11.40 -15.48
CA TYR A 15 7.18 -12.35 -16.25
C TYR A 15 7.22 -12.08 -17.75
N ILE A 16 7.36 -10.82 -18.15
CA ILE A 16 7.55 -10.45 -19.56
C ILE A 16 8.86 -11.02 -20.09
N GLN A 17 9.95 -10.89 -19.34
CA GLN A 17 11.24 -11.48 -19.72
C GLN A 17 11.15 -13.01 -19.87
N LYS A 18 10.53 -13.70 -18.90
CA LYS A 18 10.32 -15.15 -18.98
C LYS A 18 9.47 -15.55 -20.20
N TRP A 19 8.45 -14.76 -20.50
CA TRP A 19 7.61 -14.97 -21.68
C TRP A 19 8.40 -14.81 -22.99
N LEU A 20 9.19 -13.73 -23.11
CA LEU A 20 10.00 -13.49 -24.31
C LEU A 20 11.01 -14.62 -24.52
N HIS A 21 11.67 -15.08 -23.46
CA HIS A 21 12.59 -16.22 -23.52
C HIS A 21 11.89 -17.50 -23.98
N PHE A 22 10.75 -17.82 -23.37
CA PHE A 22 9.92 -18.96 -23.78
C PHE A 22 9.48 -18.88 -25.25
N CYS A 23 9.12 -17.70 -25.74
CA CYS A 23 8.74 -17.51 -27.14
C CYS A 23 9.93 -17.72 -28.09
N VAL A 24 11.13 -17.30 -27.71
CA VAL A 24 12.35 -17.58 -28.51
C VAL A 24 12.62 -19.09 -28.60
N GLU A 25 12.57 -19.79 -27.47
CA GLU A 25 12.75 -21.24 -27.44
C GLU A 25 11.72 -22.01 -28.31
N LYS A 26 10.49 -21.53 -28.32
CA LYS A 26 9.38 -22.13 -29.09
C LYS A 26 9.24 -21.61 -30.52
N HIS A 27 10.09 -20.66 -30.93
CA HIS A 27 10.02 -20.02 -32.26
C HIS A 27 8.63 -19.42 -32.57
N VAL A 28 7.99 -18.76 -31.58
CA VAL A 28 6.66 -18.19 -31.74
C VAL A 28 6.69 -16.65 -31.58
N ASN A 29 5.72 -16.00 -32.26
CA ASN A 29 5.59 -14.55 -32.12
C ASN A 29 5.06 -14.18 -30.73
N PRO A 30 5.80 -13.41 -29.91
CA PRO A 30 5.39 -13.07 -28.55
C PRO A 30 4.17 -12.12 -28.47
N MET A 31 3.86 -11.37 -29.52
CA MET A 31 2.77 -10.38 -29.53
C MET A 31 1.41 -10.97 -29.94
N SER A 32 1.42 -12.04 -30.74
CA SER A 32 0.19 -12.66 -31.27
C SER A 32 0.28 -14.20 -31.27
N PRO A 33 0.49 -14.84 -30.11
CA PRO A 33 0.57 -16.29 -30.00
C PRO A 33 -0.81 -16.95 -30.16
N SER A 34 -0.81 -18.28 -30.33
CA SER A 34 -2.02 -19.08 -30.14
C SER A 34 -2.33 -19.24 -28.64
N VAL A 35 -3.57 -19.56 -28.30
CA VAL A 35 -3.95 -19.80 -26.90
C VAL A 35 -3.20 -20.99 -26.27
N SER A 36 -2.89 -22.03 -27.09
CA SER A 36 -2.10 -23.19 -26.64
C SER A 36 -0.73 -22.78 -26.15
N VAL A 37 -0.01 -21.93 -26.87
CA VAL A 37 1.30 -21.43 -26.49
C VAL A 37 1.24 -20.65 -25.16
N VAL A 38 0.18 -19.86 -24.95
CA VAL A 38 -0.02 -19.16 -23.67
C VAL A 38 -0.26 -20.15 -22.52
N LEU A 39 -1.06 -21.19 -22.75
CA LEU A 39 -1.32 -22.24 -21.77
C LEU A 39 -0.04 -23.04 -21.45
N ASP A 40 0.76 -23.38 -22.46
CA ASP A 40 2.05 -24.08 -22.29
C ASP A 40 3.02 -23.23 -21.44
N TYR A 41 3.08 -21.92 -21.68
CA TYR A 41 3.86 -21.01 -20.84
C TYR A 41 3.35 -20.98 -19.40
N LEU A 42 2.04 -20.86 -19.20
CA LEU A 42 1.48 -20.88 -17.83
C LEU A 42 1.72 -22.24 -17.16
N ALA A 43 1.66 -23.35 -17.91
CA ALA A 43 2.00 -24.68 -17.40
C ALA A 43 3.49 -24.79 -17.01
N SER A 44 4.39 -24.21 -17.80
CA SER A 44 5.82 -24.18 -17.45
C SER A 44 6.08 -23.43 -16.13
N LEU A 45 5.37 -22.34 -15.89
CA LEU A 45 5.44 -21.63 -14.60
C LEU A 45 4.91 -22.48 -13.43
N PHE A 46 3.87 -23.30 -13.67
CA PHE A 46 3.33 -24.20 -12.66
C PHE A 46 4.34 -25.29 -12.30
N HIS A 47 4.98 -25.91 -13.30
CA HIS A 47 6.05 -26.90 -13.09
C HIS A 47 7.28 -26.29 -12.40
N ALA A 48 7.57 -25.00 -12.64
CA ALA A 48 8.60 -24.25 -11.94
C ALA A 48 8.20 -23.88 -10.48
N GLY A 49 7.05 -24.37 -9.98
CA GLY A 49 6.64 -24.17 -8.60
C GLY A 49 5.90 -22.85 -8.32
N ILE A 50 5.65 -22.03 -9.33
CA ILE A 50 4.93 -20.75 -9.14
C ILE A 50 3.49 -21.03 -8.67
N GLY A 51 3.04 -20.32 -7.63
CA GLY A 51 1.67 -20.44 -7.11
C GLY A 51 0.66 -19.53 -7.84
N TYR A 52 -0.62 -19.65 -7.47
CA TYR A 52 -1.73 -18.92 -8.10
C TYR A 52 -1.48 -17.40 -8.22
N SER A 53 -0.96 -16.75 -7.19
CA SER A 53 -0.69 -15.29 -7.20
C SER A 53 0.31 -14.91 -8.30
N GLY A 54 1.38 -15.69 -8.47
CA GLY A 54 2.37 -15.46 -9.52
C GLY A 54 1.78 -15.68 -10.92
N HIS A 55 0.97 -16.72 -11.11
CA HIS A 55 0.26 -16.95 -12.37
C HIS A 55 -0.71 -15.81 -12.71
N ASN A 56 -1.44 -15.29 -11.71
CA ASN A 56 -2.32 -14.15 -11.93
C ASN A 56 -1.54 -12.90 -12.34
N THR A 57 -0.35 -12.69 -11.76
CA THR A 57 0.56 -11.61 -12.16
C THR A 57 1.07 -11.81 -13.60
N ALA A 58 1.50 -13.04 -13.96
CA ALA A 58 1.92 -13.38 -15.32
C ALA A 58 0.80 -13.15 -16.33
N ARG A 59 -0.41 -13.66 -16.06
CA ARG A 59 -1.60 -13.43 -16.89
C ARG A 59 -1.87 -11.95 -17.09
N SER A 60 -1.82 -11.16 -16.03
CA SER A 60 -2.06 -9.71 -16.08
C SER A 60 -0.97 -8.98 -16.87
N ALA A 61 0.28 -9.38 -16.71
CA ALA A 61 1.40 -8.82 -17.45
C ALA A 61 1.24 -9.10 -18.95
N LEU A 62 0.96 -10.35 -19.34
CA LEU A 62 0.76 -10.73 -20.74
C LEU A 62 -0.47 -10.03 -21.34
N SER A 63 -1.57 -9.93 -20.60
CA SER A 63 -2.81 -9.27 -21.06
C SER A 63 -2.63 -7.79 -21.41
N SER A 64 -1.54 -7.17 -20.98
CA SER A 64 -1.27 -5.75 -21.24
C SER A 64 -0.72 -5.48 -22.65
N PHE A 65 -0.12 -6.48 -23.30
CA PHE A 65 0.51 -6.29 -24.62
C PHE A 65 0.29 -7.45 -25.59
N VAL A 66 -0.13 -8.62 -25.13
CA VAL A 66 -0.36 -9.81 -25.98
C VAL A 66 -1.83 -9.88 -26.37
N THR A 67 -2.08 -10.09 -27.66
CA THR A 67 -3.42 -10.32 -28.21
C THR A 67 -3.49 -11.72 -28.85
N ILE A 68 -4.50 -12.49 -28.48
CA ILE A 68 -4.78 -13.77 -29.12
C ILE A 68 -5.56 -13.50 -30.42
N LYS A 69 -5.08 -14.02 -31.55
CA LYS A 69 -5.78 -13.90 -32.83
C LYS A 69 -7.24 -14.35 -32.68
N ARG A 70 -8.19 -13.52 -33.14
CA ARG A 70 -9.67 -13.72 -33.09
C ARG A 70 -10.31 -13.71 -31.71
N HIS A 71 -9.56 -13.65 -30.58
CA HIS A 71 -10.12 -13.76 -29.23
C HIS A 71 -9.79 -12.57 -28.32
N GLY A 72 -9.01 -11.60 -28.77
CA GLY A 72 -8.68 -10.40 -28.01
C GLY A 72 -7.72 -10.66 -26.84
N GLN A 73 -8.00 -10.05 -25.68
CA GLN A 73 -7.11 -10.08 -24.52
C GLN A 73 -7.01 -11.47 -23.86
N ILE A 74 -5.81 -11.90 -23.53
CA ILE A 74 -5.52 -13.18 -22.83
C ILE A 74 -6.39 -13.34 -21.57
N GLY A 75 -6.48 -12.30 -20.77
CA GLY A 75 -7.18 -12.36 -19.48
C GLY A 75 -8.68 -12.63 -19.55
N LYS A 76 -9.29 -12.46 -20.74
CA LYS A 76 -10.71 -12.73 -21.00
C LYS A 76 -10.97 -14.09 -21.66
N HIS A 77 -9.92 -14.79 -22.07
CA HIS A 77 -10.07 -16.05 -22.79
C HIS A 77 -10.54 -17.20 -21.86
N ASN A 78 -11.58 -17.92 -22.25
CA ASN A 78 -12.21 -18.95 -21.42
C ASN A 78 -11.25 -20.07 -20.99
N LEU A 79 -10.38 -20.56 -21.91
CA LEU A 79 -9.41 -21.61 -21.57
C LEU A 79 -8.38 -21.14 -20.57
N VAL A 80 -7.90 -19.88 -20.68
CA VAL A 80 -6.98 -19.30 -19.71
C VAL A 80 -7.66 -19.17 -18.33
N ASN A 81 -8.91 -18.73 -18.29
CA ASN A 81 -9.65 -18.64 -17.04
C ASN A 81 -9.91 -20.02 -16.41
N ARG A 82 -10.20 -21.06 -17.23
CA ARG A 82 -10.32 -22.44 -16.74
C ARG A 82 -9.01 -22.96 -16.17
N PHE A 83 -7.92 -22.73 -16.88
CA PHE A 83 -6.58 -23.09 -16.42
C PHE A 83 -6.24 -22.42 -15.08
N MET A 84 -6.50 -21.13 -14.95
CA MET A 84 -6.30 -20.40 -13.69
C MET A 84 -7.12 -20.95 -12.52
N ARG A 85 -8.37 -21.37 -12.78
CA ARG A 85 -9.18 -22.06 -11.74
C ARG A 85 -8.55 -23.41 -11.34
N GLY A 86 -8.05 -24.18 -12.31
CA GLY A 86 -7.32 -25.42 -12.02
C GLY A 86 -6.12 -25.20 -11.12
N ILE A 87 -5.28 -24.20 -11.42
CA ILE A 87 -4.14 -23.84 -10.57
C ILE A 87 -4.59 -23.46 -9.16
N PHE A 88 -5.67 -22.69 -9.03
CA PHE A 88 -6.20 -22.30 -7.72
C PHE A 88 -6.62 -23.53 -6.89
N HIS A 89 -7.25 -24.52 -7.51
CA HIS A 89 -7.64 -25.78 -6.82
C HIS A 89 -6.44 -26.64 -6.45
N LEU A 90 -5.46 -26.75 -7.34
CA LEU A 90 -4.27 -27.56 -7.09
C LEU A 90 -3.29 -26.91 -6.10
N LYS A 91 -3.21 -25.60 -6.09
CA LYS A 91 -2.25 -24.84 -5.28
C LYS A 91 -2.90 -23.57 -4.72
N PRO A 92 -3.86 -23.71 -3.78
CA PRO A 92 -4.58 -22.58 -3.22
C PRO A 92 -3.61 -21.66 -2.45
N SER A 93 -3.90 -20.37 -2.49
CA SER A 93 -3.18 -19.42 -1.63
C SER A 93 -3.63 -19.61 -0.20
N LEU A 94 -2.79 -20.18 0.63
CA LEU A 94 -3.05 -20.31 2.05
C LEU A 94 -2.92 -18.94 2.74
N PRO A 95 -3.71 -18.69 3.80
CA PRO A 95 -3.56 -17.49 4.62
C PRO A 95 -2.15 -17.47 5.24
N ARG A 96 -1.54 -16.29 5.29
CA ARG A 96 -0.19 -16.13 5.86
C ARG A 96 -0.15 -16.37 7.37
N TYR A 97 -1.27 -16.18 8.06
CA TYR A 97 -1.40 -16.26 9.51
C TYR A 97 -2.54 -17.19 9.88
N ASN A 98 -2.30 -18.06 10.83
CA ASN A 98 -3.30 -18.98 11.36
C ASN A 98 -4.18 -18.34 12.46
N PHE A 99 -3.75 -17.18 12.95
CA PHE A 99 -4.49 -16.41 13.96
C PHE A 99 -4.34 -14.92 13.72
N THR A 100 -5.29 -14.16 14.22
CA THR A 100 -5.24 -12.69 14.28
C THR A 100 -4.95 -12.29 15.73
N TRP A 101 -3.98 -11.40 15.93
CA TRP A 101 -3.67 -10.86 17.26
C TRP A 101 -4.86 -10.06 17.81
N ASN A 102 -4.99 -10.03 19.14
CA ASN A 102 -6.07 -9.33 19.82
C ASN A 102 -5.71 -7.84 19.98
N ALA A 103 -6.48 -6.96 19.34
CA ALA A 103 -6.30 -5.52 19.44
C ALA A 103 -6.45 -4.98 20.88
N SER A 104 -7.25 -5.67 21.72
CA SER A 104 -7.46 -5.28 23.12
C SER A 104 -6.18 -5.31 23.94
N ASP A 105 -5.26 -6.23 23.66
CA ASP A 105 -4.01 -6.34 24.41
C ASP A 105 -3.08 -5.17 24.07
N LEU A 106 -3.05 -4.75 22.80
CA LEU A 106 -2.34 -3.53 22.40
C LEU A 106 -2.97 -2.29 23.05
N LEU A 107 -4.28 -2.17 23.06
CA LEU A 107 -4.97 -1.04 23.68
C LEU A 107 -4.67 -0.96 25.19
N LYS A 108 -4.71 -2.09 25.91
CA LYS A 108 -4.33 -2.15 27.33
C LYS A 108 -2.88 -1.72 27.56
N TYR A 109 -1.97 -2.07 26.66
CA TYR A 109 -0.58 -1.63 26.74
C TYR A 109 -0.46 -0.13 26.48
N LEU A 110 -1.09 0.40 25.42
CA LEU A 110 -1.05 1.82 25.06
C LEU A 110 -1.69 2.71 26.15
N ASP A 111 -2.71 2.20 26.84
CA ASP A 111 -3.40 2.91 27.93
C ASP A 111 -2.49 3.16 29.14
N LYS A 112 -1.57 2.24 29.42
CA LYS A 112 -0.59 2.38 30.50
C LYS A 112 0.49 3.43 30.22
N LEU A 113 0.62 3.86 28.98
CA LEU A 113 1.64 4.82 28.55
C LEU A 113 1.09 6.24 28.69
N ASP A 114 1.54 7.00 29.67
CA ASP A 114 1.17 8.41 29.83
C ASP A 114 1.84 9.27 28.74
N ASN A 115 1.03 10.04 28.00
CA ASN A 115 1.48 10.86 26.88
C ASN A 115 2.50 11.93 27.27
N HIS A 116 2.51 12.38 28.53
CA HIS A 116 3.40 13.44 29.02
C HIS A 116 4.79 12.92 29.37
N SER A 117 4.90 11.67 29.77
CA SER A 117 6.16 11.03 30.19
C SER A 117 6.95 10.39 29.05
N LEU A 118 6.33 10.25 27.84
CA LEU A 118 6.96 9.59 26.72
C LEU A 118 7.96 10.48 25.97
N PHE A 119 9.11 9.88 25.59
CA PHE A 119 10.05 10.48 24.65
C PHE A 119 9.49 10.49 23.22
N LEU A 120 10.06 11.36 22.35
CA LEU A 120 9.60 11.55 20.98
C LEU A 120 9.37 10.24 20.21
N LYS A 121 10.30 9.29 20.27
CA LYS A 121 10.16 7.98 19.61
C LYS A 121 8.96 7.19 20.12
N GLN A 122 8.77 7.15 21.43
CA GLN A 122 7.70 6.39 22.06
C GLN A 122 6.32 6.98 21.74
N ILE A 123 6.17 8.30 21.84
CA ILE A 123 4.90 8.97 21.52
C ILE A 123 4.59 8.89 20.02
N THR A 124 5.61 8.89 19.15
CA THR A 124 5.43 8.66 17.72
C THR A 124 4.89 7.26 17.44
N LEU A 125 5.51 6.23 18.04
CA LEU A 125 5.05 4.84 17.88
C LEU A 125 3.63 4.65 18.42
N LYS A 126 3.31 5.27 19.57
CA LYS A 126 1.96 5.27 20.14
C LYS A 126 0.96 5.94 19.21
N GLY A 127 1.27 7.14 18.71
CA GLY A 127 0.41 7.87 17.76
C GLY A 127 0.16 7.11 16.47
N VAL A 128 1.20 6.51 15.89
CA VAL A 128 1.08 5.65 14.70
C VAL A 128 0.19 4.44 14.98
N SER A 129 0.38 3.76 16.11
CA SER A 129 -0.44 2.60 16.49
C SER A 129 -1.91 2.96 16.65
N LEU A 130 -2.21 4.07 17.34
CA LEU A 130 -3.58 4.57 17.51
C LEU A 130 -4.19 4.96 16.16
N LEU A 131 -3.45 5.65 15.28
CA LEU A 131 -3.91 5.99 13.94
C LEU A 131 -4.23 4.75 13.12
N CYS A 132 -3.36 3.74 13.13
CA CYS A 132 -3.60 2.48 12.42
C CYS A 132 -4.86 1.77 12.92
N LEU A 133 -5.05 1.69 14.24
CA LEU A 133 -6.22 1.05 14.83
C LEU A 133 -7.52 1.80 14.53
N LEU A 134 -7.49 3.13 14.63
CA LEU A 134 -8.69 3.95 14.47
C LEU A 134 -9.12 4.08 13.01
N THR A 135 -8.16 4.21 12.09
CA THR A 135 -8.45 4.50 10.68
C THR A 135 -8.41 3.27 9.78
N ALA A 136 -7.88 2.15 10.25
CA ALA A 136 -7.61 0.94 9.47
C ALA A 136 -6.85 1.23 8.15
N GLN A 137 -6.11 2.32 8.10
CA GLN A 137 -5.38 2.73 6.91
C GLN A 137 -4.11 1.90 6.74
N ARG A 138 -3.66 1.80 5.50
CA ARG A 138 -2.39 1.13 5.18
C ARG A 138 -1.22 1.95 5.71
N LEU A 139 -0.14 1.29 6.13
CA LEU A 139 1.08 1.96 6.59
C LEU A 139 1.63 2.99 5.58
N GLN A 140 1.44 2.78 4.27
CA GLN A 140 1.77 3.77 3.25
C GLN A 140 1.04 5.10 3.47
N PHE A 141 -0.23 5.08 3.89
CA PHE A 141 -0.97 6.29 4.22
C PHE A 141 -0.34 6.98 5.43
N ILE A 142 -0.10 6.23 6.51
CA ILE A 142 0.49 6.76 7.74
C ILE A 142 1.88 7.38 7.48
N HIS A 143 2.69 6.73 6.62
CA HIS A 143 4.01 7.24 6.22
C HIS A 143 3.95 8.61 5.50
N LEU A 144 2.84 8.92 4.85
CA LEU A 144 2.62 10.18 4.12
C LEU A 144 1.94 11.26 4.97
N VAL A 145 1.62 10.97 6.24
CA VAL A 145 1.13 11.97 7.17
C VAL A 145 2.28 12.91 7.53
N GLU A 146 2.13 14.18 7.18
CA GLU A 146 3.06 15.25 7.53
C GLU A 146 2.43 16.14 8.57
N ILE A 147 3.21 16.57 9.57
CA ILE A 147 2.73 17.42 10.67
C ILE A 147 2.14 18.73 10.14
N ARG A 148 2.71 19.28 9.08
CA ARG A 148 2.21 20.53 8.44
C ARG A 148 0.81 20.38 7.82
N ASN A 149 0.38 19.15 7.56
CA ASN A 149 -0.93 18.84 6.97
C ASN A 149 -1.95 18.42 8.05
N LEU A 150 -1.63 18.63 9.32
CA LEU A 150 -2.53 18.43 10.45
C LEU A 150 -3.13 19.77 10.85
N GLU A 151 -4.44 19.87 10.79
CA GLU A 151 -5.19 21.01 11.31
C GLU A 151 -5.77 20.65 12.67
N PHE A 152 -5.36 21.37 13.69
CA PHE A 152 -5.79 21.16 15.07
C PHE A 152 -6.90 22.17 15.43
N SER A 153 -8.00 21.65 15.96
CA SER A 153 -9.04 22.42 16.68
C SER A 153 -9.14 21.87 18.11
N ASP A 154 -10.02 22.43 18.92
CA ASP A 154 -10.11 22.06 20.34
C ASP A 154 -10.39 20.57 20.52
N ASP A 155 -11.36 20.02 19.78
CA ASP A 155 -11.80 18.64 19.91
C ASP A 155 -11.53 17.75 18.70
N ILE A 156 -10.95 18.29 17.64
CA ILE A 156 -10.73 17.54 16.41
C ILE A 156 -9.34 17.77 15.83
N VAL A 157 -8.87 16.76 15.11
CA VAL A 157 -7.71 16.87 14.21
C VAL A 157 -8.14 16.43 12.81
N LYS A 158 -7.87 17.28 11.82
CA LYS A 158 -8.05 16.95 10.41
C LYS A 158 -6.70 16.60 9.80
N ILE A 159 -6.65 15.49 9.09
CA ILE A 159 -5.45 14.99 8.42
C ILE A 159 -5.69 15.05 6.92
N ARG A 160 -4.88 15.86 6.22
CA ARG A 160 -4.86 15.94 4.76
C ARG A 160 -3.61 15.26 4.21
N ILE A 161 -3.77 14.47 3.16
CA ILE A 161 -2.64 13.87 2.45
C ILE A 161 -2.48 14.57 1.11
N GLY A 162 -1.35 15.25 0.94
CA GLY A 162 -1.02 15.96 -0.32
C GLY A 162 -0.47 15.05 -1.42
N ASP A 163 -0.06 13.83 -1.10
CA ASP A 163 0.61 12.91 -2.01
C ASP A 163 -0.36 11.93 -2.68
N ILE A 164 0.05 11.41 -3.86
CA ILE A 164 -0.71 10.39 -4.59
C ILE A 164 -0.65 9.05 -3.85
N LEU A 165 -1.77 8.60 -3.33
CA LEU A 165 -1.93 7.28 -2.72
C LEU A 165 -2.27 6.22 -3.77
N LYS A 166 -2.16 4.94 -3.37
CA LYS A 166 -2.58 3.80 -4.21
C LYS A 166 -4.06 3.87 -4.63
N GLN A 167 -4.87 4.58 -3.85
CA GLN A 167 -6.31 4.76 -4.09
C GLN A 167 -6.63 6.03 -4.89
N SER A 168 -5.66 6.93 -5.11
CA SER A 168 -5.88 8.16 -5.87
C SER A 168 -6.24 7.86 -7.31
N LYS A 169 -7.28 8.53 -7.80
CA LYS A 169 -7.74 8.48 -9.18
C LYS A 169 -7.85 9.90 -9.73
N PRO A 170 -7.68 10.11 -11.05
CA PRO A 170 -7.88 11.42 -11.66
C PRO A 170 -9.28 11.95 -11.33
N GLY A 171 -9.36 13.20 -10.90
CA GLY A 171 -10.61 13.88 -10.56
C GLY A 171 -11.24 13.50 -9.21
N ILE A 172 -10.63 12.60 -8.43
CA ILE A 172 -11.11 12.23 -7.10
C ILE A 172 -10.08 12.72 -6.07
N GLN A 173 -10.46 13.74 -5.30
CA GLN A 173 -9.70 14.15 -4.13
C GLN A 173 -9.82 13.08 -3.02
N LEU A 174 -8.73 12.81 -2.34
CA LEU A 174 -8.77 11.99 -1.12
C LEU A 174 -9.54 12.76 -0.05
N SER A 175 -10.51 12.09 0.57
CA SER A 175 -11.25 12.66 1.69
C SER A 175 -10.29 12.92 2.87
N GLU A 176 -10.51 14.04 3.55
CA GLU A 176 -9.86 14.31 4.83
C GLU A 176 -10.23 13.24 5.85
N ILE A 177 -9.28 12.89 6.70
CA ILE A 177 -9.59 12.11 7.90
C ILE A 177 -9.83 13.10 9.04
N VAL A 178 -11.00 13.05 9.62
CA VAL A 178 -11.37 13.84 10.80
C VAL A 178 -11.39 12.92 12.01
N LEU A 179 -10.60 13.25 13.01
CA LEU A 179 -10.50 12.50 14.27
C LEU A 179 -11.04 13.36 15.39
N ASN A 180 -11.98 12.84 16.15
CA ASN A 180 -12.52 13.48 17.34
C ASN A 180 -11.74 13.08 18.59
N THR A 181 -11.78 13.92 19.62
CA THR A 181 -11.24 13.60 20.94
C THR A 181 -11.95 12.38 21.54
N PHE A 182 -11.22 11.63 22.34
CA PHE A 182 -11.72 10.47 23.05
C PHE A 182 -11.65 10.69 24.56
N VAL A 183 -12.59 10.15 25.31
CA VAL A 183 -12.71 10.35 26.77
C VAL A 183 -11.44 9.93 27.51
N ASN A 184 -10.91 8.73 27.17
CA ASN A 184 -9.63 8.28 27.71
C ASN A 184 -8.48 9.00 27.01
N LYS A 185 -7.85 9.96 27.70
CA LYS A 185 -6.75 10.79 27.17
C LYS A 185 -5.53 9.98 26.75
N ASN A 186 -5.25 8.85 27.40
CA ASN A 186 -4.13 7.99 27.03
C ASN A 186 -4.37 7.26 25.70
N LEU A 187 -5.61 6.94 25.38
CA LEU A 187 -6.00 6.32 24.11
C LEU A 187 -6.49 7.33 23.07
N CYS A 188 -6.52 8.63 23.44
CA CYS A 188 -6.96 9.70 22.54
C CYS A 188 -5.88 10.03 21.51
N THR A 189 -6.15 9.70 20.25
CA THR A 189 -5.24 9.99 19.14
C THR A 189 -5.01 11.48 18.94
N VAL A 190 -6.06 12.31 19.15
CA VAL A 190 -5.97 13.78 19.05
C VAL A 190 -4.99 14.32 20.09
N THR A 191 -5.10 13.88 21.35
CA THR A 191 -4.18 14.29 22.43
C THR A 191 -2.75 13.85 22.13
N CYS A 192 -2.57 12.63 21.63
CA CYS A 192 -1.27 12.11 21.27
C CYS A 192 -0.62 12.91 20.12
N LEU A 193 -1.38 13.26 19.09
CA LEU A 193 -0.90 14.06 17.94
C LEU A 193 -0.60 15.51 18.35
N LYS A 194 -1.42 16.12 19.23
CA LYS A 194 -1.13 17.46 19.78
C LYS A 194 0.19 17.46 20.55
N ARG A 195 0.44 16.43 21.37
CA ARG A 195 1.71 16.30 22.09
C ARG A 195 2.90 16.11 21.14
N LEU A 196 2.74 15.27 20.10
CA LEU A 196 3.75 15.10 19.05
C LEU A 196 4.07 16.41 18.33
N HIS A 197 3.05 17.18 17.99
CA HIS A 197 3.20 18.49 17.36
C HIS A 197 3.98 19.45 18.26
N TYR A 198 3.62 19.51 19.54
CA TYR A 198 4.29 20.37 20.54
C TYR A 198 5.78 20.01 20.67
N ILE A 199 6.11 18.72 20.87
CA ILE A 199 7.49 18.25 20.98
C ILE A 199 8.26 18.54 19.67
N GLY A 200 7.64 18.30 18.52
CA GLY A 200 8.27 18.58 17.22
C GLY A 200 8.59 20.06 17.00
N ALA A 201 7.77 20.96 17.53
CA ALA A 201 8.03 22.40 17.50
C ALA A 201 9.18 22.78 18.44
N GLU A 202 9.25 22.20 19.65
CA GLU A 202 10.30 22.44 20.64
C GLU A 202 11.68 22.00 20.14
N TYR A 203 11.77 20.84 19.46
CA TYR A 203 13.03 20.34 18.87
C TYR A 203 13.37 20.95 17.50
N GLY A 204 12.63 21.96 17.03
CA GLY A 204 12.91 22.65 15.77
C GLY A 204 12.62 21.86 14.50
N PHE A 205 11.96 20.69 14.59
CA PHE A 205 11.49 19.92 13.44
C PHE A 205 10.28 20.59 12.76
N ILE A 206 9.60 21.50 13.45
CA ILE A 206 8.51 22.32 12.96
C ILE A 206 8.91 23.77 13.21
N ARG A 207 9.55 24.42 12.26
CA ARG A 207 9.72 25.88 12.32
C ARG A 207 8.41 26.56 11.94
N GLY A 208 7.82 27.23 12.92
CA GLY A 208 7.00 28.41 12.82
C GLY A 208 5.90 28.45 11.76
N ILE A 209 4.66 28.11 12.14
CA ILE A 209 3.50 28.82 11.63
C ILE A 209 3.17 29.91 12.69
N GLN A 210 3.95 30.97 12.72
CA GLN A 210 3.52 32.27 13.20
C GLN A 210 3.73 33.25 12.05
N GLY A 211 2.62 33.76 11.52
CA GLY A 211 2.42 34.98 10.76
C GLY A 211 3.47 35.40 9.74
N GLY A 212 3.12 35.35 8.47
CA GLY A 212 3.55 36.32 7.43
C GLY A 212 4.96 36.11 6.85
N GLY A 213 5.03 35.76 5.56
CA GLY A 213 6.25 35.94 4.74
C GLY A 213 6.79 34.63 4.19
N GLY A 214 6.71 34.49 2.85
CA GLY A 214 7.13 33.29 2.14
C GLY A 214 8.58 32.89 2.38
N ASN A 215 8.77 31.61 2.58
CA ASN A 215 10.00 30.90 2.27
C ASN A 215 9.72 29.40 2.14
N THR A 216 10.22 28.81 1.11
CA THR A 216 10.17 27.39 0.76
C THR A 216 10.81 26.53 1.85
N TYR A 217 10.04 25.66 2.50
CA TYR A 217 10.52 24.73 3.52
C TYR A 217 10.53 23.29 3.02
N ASN A 218 11.71 22.67 3.14
CA ASN A 218 11.86 21.22 3.06
C ASN A 218 11.06 20.56 4.19
N GLY A 219 9.98 19.89 3.85
CA GLY A 219 9.08 19.27 4.82
C GLY A 219 9.74 18.09 5.54
N ALA A 220 9.74 18.13 6.87
CA ALA A 220 10.07 16.97 7.69
C ALA A 220 8.98 15.90 7.49
N LYS A 221 9.30 14.84 6.77
CA LYS A 221 8.46 13.64 6.66
C LYS A 221 8.64 12.80 7.93
N PHE A 222 7.55 12.22 8.41
CA PHE A 222 7.63 11.14 9.40
C PHE A 222 8.36 9.95 8.76
N THR A 223 9.66 9.97 8.72
CA THR A 223 10.45 8.79 8.35
C THR A 223 10.62 7.93 9.59
N CYS A 224 9.61 7.17 9.93
CA CYS A 224 9.79 6.02 10.82
C CYS A 224 10.56 4.96 9.99
N LYS A 225 11.89 4.98 10.04
CA LYS A 225 12.69 3.83 9.65
C LYS A 225 12.52 2.82 10.78
N ILE A 226 11.69 1.79 10.51
CA ILE A 226 11.62 0.56 11.30
C ILE A 226 12.87 -0.25 11.00
#